data_fee37cd9c10ae9e267633f295ea82112
#
_entry.id   fee37cd9c10ae9e267633f295ea82112
#
_cell.length_a   1.000
_cell.length_b   1.000
_cell.length_c   1.000
_cell.angle_alpha   90.00
_cell.angle_beta   90.00
_cell.angle_gamma   90.00
#
_symmetry.space_group_name_H-M   'P 1'
#
loop_
_entity.id
_entity.type
_entity.pdbx_description
1 polymer ?
#
loop_
_entity_poly.entity_id
_entity_poly.type
_entity_poly.pdbx_seq_one_letter_code
_entity_poly.pdbx_strand_id
1 'polypeptide(L)'
;YLVEHEPDFEPVRTRMIVTPQYLRIDDGRDGGDFLLYHRGERTIYNVAASDTLIIVIAPQTVKAAPIPLEHRIEPDAAEAPAVGGKTVRHYRLLTNRDTCYDLYAADGLLPEVVTALREYRESLAGEHAQALAFTPKEMQTPCDLANNIYAPARHLAHGFPIRMDESTGPDGARVRTTELLDYKQGFAADEALFRLPEYRRITIQELRRR
;
A
#
# COMPACT_ATOMS: atom_id res chain seq x y z
N TYR A 1 -9.16 -9.56 -3.79
CA TYR A 1 -8.51 -10.11 -2.61
C TYR A 1 -7.03 -10.30 -2.86
N LEU A 2 -6.22 -9.93 -1.88
CA LEU A 2 -4.79 -10.21 -1.82
C LEU A 2 -4.50 -11.12 -0.64
N VAL A 3 -3.35 -11.77 -0.66
CA VAL A 3 -2.75 -12.39 0.52
C VAL A 3 -1.37 -11.77 0.73
N GLU A 4 -1.09 -11.46 1.98
CA GLU A 4 0.20 -10.91 2.41
C GLU A 4 0.88 -11.93 3.32
N HIS A 5 2.15 -12.21 3.02
CA HIS A 5 3.00 -13.11 3.78
C HIS A 5 4.16 -12.28 4.34
N GLU A 6 4.26 -12.20 5.64
CA GLU A 6 5.42 -11.64 6.34
C GLU A 6 6.19 -12.79 7.01
N PRO A 7 7.54 -12.71 7.11
CA PRO A 7 8.31 -13.71 7.84
C PRO A 7 7.78 -13.84 9.27
N ASP A 8 7.67 -15.07 9.75
CA ASP A 8 7.26 -15.41 11.11
C ASP A 8 5.80 -15.06 11.50
N PHE A 9 4.99 -14.59 10.54
CA PHE A 9 3.57 -14.31 10.77
C PHE A 9 2.68 -15.19 9.89
N GLU A 10 1.47 -15.47 10.39
CA GLU A 10 0.44 -16.14 9.58
C GLU A 10 0.02 -15.26 8.40
N PRO A 11 -0.26 -15.86 7.23
CA PRO A 11 -0.70 -15.12 6.07
C PRO A 11 -1.98 -14.33 6.33
N VAL A 12 -2.00 -13.08 5.93
CA VAL A 12 -3.15 -12.20 6.09
C VAL A 12 -3.88 -12.03 4.75
N ARG A 13 -5.16 -12.38 4.73
CA ARG A 13 -6.01 -12.12 3.57
C ARG A 13 -6.61 -10.71 3.68
N THR A 14 -6.44 -9.93 2.62
CA THR A 14 -6.92 -8.56 2.53
C THR A 14 -7.93 -8.42 1.40
N ARG A 15 -9.11 -7.82 1.70
CA ARG A 15 -10.07 -7.40 0.69
C ARG A 15 -9.89 -5.92 0.39
N MET A 16 -9.86 -5.57 -0.89
CA MET A 16 -9.90 -4.18 -1.36
C MET A 16 -11.18 -3.95 -2.17
N ILE A 17 -11.91 -2.88 -1.87
CA ILE A 17 -13.08 -2.44 -2.62
C ILE A 17 -12.83 -1.00 -3.06
N VAL A 18 -12.89 -0.77 -4.37
CA VAL A 18 -12.63 0.55 -4.96
C VAL A 18 -13.88 1.09 -5.66
N THR A 19 -14.19 2.33 -5.38
CA THR A 19 -15.21 3.13 -6.05
C THR A 19 -14.59 4.45 -6.54
N PRO A 20 -15.31 5.27 -7.32
CA PRO A 20 -14.81 6.60 -7.69
C PRO A 20 -14.47 7.48 -6.47
N GLN A 21 -15.13 7.30 -5.33
CA GLN A 21 -14.97 8.14 -4.13
C GLN A 21 -14.09 7.52 -3.05
N TYR A 22 -13.99 6.18 -3.01
CA TYR A 22 -13.39 5.48 -1.88
C TYR A 22 -12.49 4.32 -2.30
N LEU A 23 -11.48 4.05 -1.47
CA LEU A 23 -10.81 2.76 -1.36
C LEU A 23 -11.06 2.24 0.07
N ARG A 24 -11.66 1.06 0.20
CA ARG A 24 -11.79 0.34 1.47
C ARG A 24 -10.85 -0.87 1.47
N ILE A 25 -10.15 -1.07 2.58
CA ILE A 25 -9.27 -2.22 2.82
C ILE A 25 -9.68 -2.86 4.14
N ASP A 26 -9.99 -4.16 4.12
CA ASP A 26 -10.39 -4.94 5.31
C ASP A 26 -10.01 -6.43 5.15
N ASP A 27 -10.37 -7.25 6.13
CA ASP A 27 -10.12 -8.70 6.14
C ASP A 27 -11.24 -9.54 5.47
N GLY A 28 -12.21 -8.89 4.83
CA GLY A 28 -13.38 -9.52 4.22
C GLY A 28 -14.61 -9.58 5.12
N ARG A 29 -14.53 -9.10 6.37
CA ARG A 29 -15.67 -8.95 7.29
C ARG A 29 -16.22 -7.53 7.26
N ASP A 30 -17.51 -7.37 7.02
CA ASP A 30 -18.10 -6.03 6.85
C ASP A 30 -18.15 -5.22 8.15
N GLY A 31 -18.25 -5.87 9.30
CA GLY A 31 -18.36 -5.22 10.63
C GLY A 31 -17.05 -5.23 11.44
N GLY A 32 -15.92 -5.65 10.87
CA GLY A 32 -14.62 -5.66 11.54
C GLY A 32 -13.87 -4.33 11.43
N ASP A 33 -12.58 -4.39 11.72
CA ASP A 33 -11.65 -3.29 11.49
C ASP A 33 -11.49 -3.05 9.98
N PHE A 34 -11.36 -1.79 9.59
CA PHE A 34 -11.13 -1.44 8.19
C PHE A 34 -10.42 -0.10 8.03
N LEU A 35 -9.76 0.05 6.90
CA LEU A 35 -9.24 1.32 6.44
C LEU A 35 -10.17 1.84 5.34
N LEU A 36 -10.57 3.11 5.45
CA LEU A 36 -11.29 3.84 4.42
C LEU A 36 -10.48 5.04 3.97
N TYR A 37 -10.13 5.05 2.69
CA TYR A 37 -9.51 6.20 2.05
C TYR A 37 -10.55 6.98 1.26
N HIS A 38 -10.79 8.23 1.64
CA HIS A 38 -11.65 9.15 0.89
C HIS A 38 -10.82 9.86 -0.17
N ARG A 39 -10.98 9.45 -1.44
CA ARG A 39 -10.13 9.88 -2.56
C ARG A 39 -10.16 11.40 -2.79
N GLY A 40 -11.35 12.02 -2.75
CA GLY A 40 -11.51 13.46 -2.94
C GLY A 40 -10.88 14.31 -1.83
N GLU A 41 -10.94 13.85 -0.58
CA GLU A 41 -10.35 14.53 0.58
C GLU A 41 -8.89 14.13 0.83
N ARG A 42 -8.42 13.06 0.16
CA ARG A 42 -7.11 12.45 0.38
C ARG A 42 -6.86 12.07 1.85
N THR A 43 -7.93 11.75 2.57
CA THR A 43 -7.92 11.45 3.99
C THR A 43 -8.11 9.96 4.23
N ILE A 44 -7.34 9.39 5.12
CA ILE A 44 -7.39 8.00 5.52
C ILE A 44 -8.06 7.93 6.90
N TYR A 45 -9.04 7.05 7.03
CA TYR A 45 -9.72 6.71 8.27
C TYR A 45 -9.40 5.26 8.63
N ASN A 46 -8.61 5.06 9.68
CA ASN A 46 -8.34 3.72 10.20
C ASN A 46 -9.34 3.45 11.33
N VAL A 47 -10.28 2.54 11.08
CA VAL A 47 -11.39 2.19 11.97
C VAL A 47 -11.02 0.96 12.77
N ALA A 48 -10.85 1.12 14.08
CA ALA A 48 -10.68 0.04 15.04
C ALA A 48 -12.03 -0.21 15.75
N ALA A 49 -12.75 -1.22 15.28
CA ALA A 49 -14.12 -1.51 15.74
C ALA A 49 -14.15 -1.96 17.21
N SER A 50 -13.18 -2.77 17.63
CA SER A 50 -13.03 -3.22 19.02
C SER A 50 -12.84 -2.08 20.01
N ASP A 51 -12.15 -1.02 19.60
CA ASP A 51 -11.81 0.14 20.42
C ASP A 51 -12.82 1.28 20.27
N THR A 52 -13.81 1.12 19.37
CA THR A 52 -14.75 2.17 18.98
C THR A 52 -14.04 3.49 18.62
N LEU A 53 -12.97 3.37 17.86
CA LEU A 53 -12.04 4.45 17.56
C LEU A 53 -11.81 4.59 16.06
N ILE A 54 -11.71 5.83 15.58
CA ILE A 54 -11.25 6.16 14.23
C ILE A 54 -10.00 7.02 14.34
N ILE A 55 -8.90 6.54 13.78
CA ILE A 55 -7.67 7.33 13.63
C ILE A 55 -7.73 8.03 12.28
N VAL A 56 -7.67 9.36 12.29
CA VAL A 56 -7.73 10.19 11.09
C VAL A 56 -6.32 10.59 10.68
N ILE A 57 -5.96 10.26 9.45
CA ILE A 57 -4.68 10.63 8.85
C ILE A 57 -4.98 11.56 7.66
N ALA A 58 -4.78 12.85 7.87
CA ALA A 58 -4.90 13.86 6.83
C ALA A 58 -3.62 13.92 5.97
N PRO A 59 -3.72 14.34 4.70
CA PRO A 59 -2.56 14.46 3.83
C PRO A 59 -1.54 15.45 4.41
N GLN A 60 -0.27 15.13 4.28
CA GLN A 60 0.82 15.93 4.81
C GLN A 60 1.92 16.08 3.77
N THR A 61 2.65 17.20 3.87
CA THR A 61 3.74 17.49 2.94
C THR A 61 4.98 16.65 3.26
N VAL A 62 5.50 15.99 2.27
CA VAL A 62 6.78 15.28 2.33
C VAL A 62 7.90 16.27 2.02
N LYS A 63 8.90 16.40 2.90
CA LYS A 63 10.12 17.18 2.67
C LYS A 63 11.07 16.43 1.75
N ALA A 64 12.15 17.09 1.31
CA ALA A 64 13.20 16.43 0.53
C ALA A 64 13.80 15.23 1.27
N ALA A 65 14.23 14.21 0.49
CA ALA A 65 14.87 13.04 1.04
C ALA A 65 16.16 13.39 1.79
N PRO A 66 16.46 12.73 2.93
CA PRO A 66 17.68 12.98 3.70
C PRO A 66 18.96 12.49 3.01
N ILE A 67 18.82 11.60 2.04
CA ILE A 67 19.88 11.04 1.21
C ILE A 67 19.46 11.04 -0.26
N PRO A 68 20.41 11.04 -1.23
CA PRO A 68 20.07 10.81 -2.63
C PRO A 68 19.43 9.43 -2.84
N LEU A 69 18.35 9.39 -3.60
CA LEU A 69 17.62 8.17 -3.96
C LEU A 69 17.59 8.04 -5.48
N GLU A 70 18.44 7.17 -6.02
CA GLU A 70 18.50 6.87 -7.44
C GLU A 70 17.65 5.65 -7.74
N HIS A 71 16.56 5.82 -8.50
CA HIS A 71 15.67 4.74 -8.87
C HIS A 71 16.05 4.14 -10.20
N ARG A 72 16.11 2.81 -10.25
CA ARG A 72 16.32 2.04 -11.49
C ARG A 72 15.28 0.93 -11.60
N ILE A 73 15.01 0.54 -12.83
CA ILE A 73 14.11 -0.55 -13.18
C ILE A 73 14.88 -1.50 -14.07
N GLU A 74 14.87 -2.76 -13.71
CA GLU A 74 15.46 -3.83 -14.50
C GLU A 74 14.31 -4.75 -14.96
N PRO A 75 13.89 -4.67 -16.24
CA PRO A 75 12.94 -5.63 -16.79
C PRO A 75 13.63 -7.00 -16.89
N ASP A 76 12.87 -8.03 -16.61
CA ASP A 76 13.33 -9.42 -16.78
C ASP A 76 12.49 -10.11 -17.86
N ALA A 77 13.11 -11.04 -18.57
CA ALA A 77 12.46 -11.85 -19.59
C ALA A 77 11.68 -13.04 -19.00
N ALA A 78 11.57 -13.16 -17.68
CA ALA A 78 10.82 -14.24 -17.05
C ALA A 78 9.36 -14.21 -17.52
N GLU A 79 8.90 -15.32 -18.10
CA GLU A 79 7.54 -15.49 -18.53
C GLU A 79 6.65 -15.83 -17.32
N ALA A 80 5.48 -15.22 -17.25
CA ALA A 80 4.46 -15.55 -16.28
C ALA A 80 3.11 -15.75 -16.99
N PRO A 81 2.22 -16.60 -16.48
CA PRO A 81 0.89 -16.80 -17.04
C PRO A 81 0.12 -15.48 -17.10
N ALA A 82 -0.62 -15.27 -18.18
CA ALA A 82 -1.51 -14.12 -18.30
C ALA A 82 -2.61 -14.15 -17.25
N VAL A 83 -2.98 -12.99 -16.71
CA VAL A 83 -4.05 -12.85 -15.72
C VAL A 83 -5.13 -11.93 -16.28
N GLY A 84 -6.38 -12.41 -16.34
CA GLY A 84 -7.49 -11.65 -16.91
C GLY A 84 -7.27 -11.24 -18.37
N GLY A 85 -6.56 -12.06 -19.14
CA GLY A 85 -6.21 -11.76 -20.54
C GLY A 85 -5.13 -10.68 -20.70
N LYS A 86 -4.50 -10.25 -19.62
CA LYS A 86 -3.41 -9.29 -19.62
C LYS A 86 -2.06 -9.99 -19.47
N THR A 87 -1.06 -9.53 -20.23
CA THR A 87 0.31 -10.03 -20.12
C THR A 87 0.90 -9.61 -18.77
N VAL A 88 1.45 -10.58 -18.04
CA VAL A 88 2.20 -10.32 -16.82
C VAL A 88 3.69 -10.20 -17.17
N ARG A 89 4.33 -9.16 -16.67
CA ARG A 89 5.76 -8.90 -16.85
C ARG A 89 6.47 -8.84 -15.52
N HIS A 90 7.71 -9.27 -15.51
CA HIS A 90 8.57 -9.24 -14.35
C HIS A 90 9.49 -8.02 -14.36
N TYR A 91 9.66 -7.38 -13.19
CA TYR A 91 10.50 -6.22 -12.99
C TYR A 91 11.20 -6.30 -11.64
N ARG A 92 12.46 -5.90 -11.60
CA ARG A 92 13.13 -5.55 -10.35
C ARG A 92 13.24 -4.04 -10.25
N LEU A 93 12.75 -3.49 -9.14
CA LEU A 93 12.82 -2.07 -8.86
C LEU A 93 13.88 -1.83 -7.80
N LEU A 94 14.90 -1.07 -8.17
CA LEU A 94 16.04 -0.78 -7.32
C LEU A 94 15.99 0.68 -6.84
N THR A 95 16.57 0.90 -5.64
CA THR A 95 16.94 2.23 -5.17
C THR A 95 18.39 2.19 -4.75
N ASN A 96 19.19 3.10 -5.32
CA ASN A 96 20.64 3.06 -5.25
C ASN A 96 21.17 1.71 -5.81
N ARG A 97 21.63 0.80 -4.97
CA ARG A 97 22.12 -0.52 -5.39
C ARG A 97 21.23 -1.67 -4.90
N ASP A 98 20.22 -1.35 -4.08
CA ASP A 98 19.41 -2.35 -3.40
C ASP A 98 18.17 -2.66 -4.22
N THR A 99 17.84 -3.94 -4.38
CA THR A 99 16.56 -4.38 -4.95
C THR A 99 15.48 -4.20 -3.89
N CYS A 100 14.51 -3.31 -4.16
CA CYS A 100 13.44 -2.98 -3.23
C CYS A 100 12.15 -3.75 -3.50
N TYR A 101 11.91 -4.06 -4.79
CA TYR A 101 10.79 -4.88 -5.23
C TYR A 101 11.24 -5.87 -6.28
N ASP A 102 10.77 -7.10 -6.12
CA ASP A 102 10.69 -8.11 -7.17
C ASP A 102 9.21 -8.24 -7.54
N LEU A 103 8.83 -7.83 -8.74
CA LEU A 103 7.46 -7.49 -9.10
C LEU A 103 7.00 -8.19 -10.37
N TYR A 104 5.93 -8.96 -10.28
CA TYR A 104 5.14 -9.42 -11.42
C TYR A 104 3.90 -8.54 -11.55
N ALA A 105 3.77 -7.78 -12.63
CA ALA A 105 2.68 -6.84 -12.84
C ALA A 105 1.97 -7.06 -14.18
N ALA A 106 0.66 -6.86 -14.18
CA ALA A 106 -0.20 -6.92 -15.36
C ALA A 106 -0.64 -5.51 -15.76
N ASP A 107 -0.11 -5.02 -16.89
CA ASP A 107 -0.50 -3.72 -17.44
C ASP A 107 -1.96 -3.73 -17.92
N GLY A 108 -2.70 -2.68 -17.56
CA GLY A 108 -4.11 -2.53 -17.89
C GLY A 108 -5.06 -3.48 -17.16
N LEU A 109 -4.59 -4.23 -16.16
CA LEU A 109 -5.45 -4.94 -15.23
C LEU A 109 -5.87 -3.99 -14.09
N LEU A 110 -7.17 -3.95 -13.78
CA LEU A 110 -7.75 -3.18 -12.67
C LEU A 110 -7.28 -1.70 -12.61
N PRO A 111 -7.37 -0.90 -13.70
CA PRO A 111 -6.78 0.43 -13.75
C PRO A 111 -7.31 1.39 -12.67
N GLU A 112 -8.59 1.27 -12.30
CA GLU A 112 -9.19 2.08 -11.23
C GLU A 112 -8.60 1.73 -9.86
N VAL A 113 -8.29 0.45 -9.63
CA VAL A 113 -7.65 0.01 -8.39
C VAL A 113 -6.21 0.51 -8.33
N VAL A 114 -5.46 0.44 -9.44
CA VAL A 114 -4.10 0.99 -9.56
C VAL A 114 -4.10 2.49 -9.23
N THR A 115 -5.07 3.23 -9.77
CA THR A 115 -5.21 4.68 -9.51
C THR A 115 -5.50 4.95 -8.04
N ALA A 116 -6.47 4.26 -7.45
CA ALA A 116 -6.84 4.45 -6.05
C ALA A 116 -5.70 4.06 -5.07
N LEU A 117 -4.97 2.98 -5.37
CA LEU A 117 -3.80 2.58 -4.58
C LEU A 117 -2.66 3.59 -4.66
N ARG A 118 -2.42 4.17 -5.84
CA ARG A 118 -1.44 5.25 -6.01
C ARG A 118 -1.79 6.45 -5.14
N GLU A 119 -3.02 6.96 -5.26
CA GLU A 119 -3.52 8.08 -4.47
C GLU A 119 -3.41 7.82 -2.96
N TYR A 120 -3.78 6.63 -2.52
CA TYR A 120 -3.67 6.19 -1.13
C TYR A 120 -2.22 6.17 -0.64
N ARG A 121 -1.31 5.51 -1.38
CA ARG A 121 0.11 5.43 -1.04
C ARG A 121 0.77 6.80 -0.95
N GLU A 122 0.48 7.69 -1.89
CA GLU A 122 0.97 9.08 -1.88
C GLU A 122 0.41 9.87 -0.70
N SER A 123 -0.84 9.64 -0.29
CA SER A 123 -1.43 10.29 0.89
C SER A 123 -0.82 9.78 2.20
N LEU A 124 -0.49 8.50 2.27
CA LEU A 124 0.12 7.88 3.44
C LEU A 124 1.61 8.28 3.60
N ALA A 125 2.29 8.60 2.50
CA ALA A 125 3.72 8.97 2.51
C ALA A 125 4.05 10.12 3.46
N GLY A 126 3.16 11.10 3.59
CA GLY A 126 3.34 12.22 4.51
C GLY A 126 3.36 11.80 5.98
N GLU A 127 2.55 10.82 6.33
CA GLU A 127 2.53 10.23 7.67
C GLU A 127 3.81 9.43 7.95
N HIS A 128 4.25 8.63 6.99
CA HIS A 128 5.52 7.90 7.09
C HIS A 128 6.71 8.86 7.22
N ALA A 129 6.70 9.99 6.49
CA ALA A 129 7.75 11.00 6.62
C ALA A 129 7.84 11.62 8.02
N GLN A 130 6.71 11.78 8.71
CA GLN A 130 6.71 12.25 10.10
C GLN A 130 7.18 11.16 11.08
N ALA A 131 6.87 9.90 10.78
CA ALA A 131 7.31 8.77 11.58
C ALA A 131 8.84 8.57 11.54
N LEU A 132 9.54 9.04 10.49
CA LEU A 132 11.00 8.92 10.37
C LEU A 132 11.76 9.44 11.58
N ALA A 133 11.27 10.49 12.24
CA ALA A 133 11.91 11.05 13.43
C ALA A 133 11.98 10.05 14.61
N PHE A 134 11.13 9.03 14.58
CA PHE A 134 11.01 8.00 15.61
C PHE A 134 11.50 6.63 15.13
N THR A 135 11.86 6.52 13.86
CA THR A 135 12.37 5.28 13.26
C THR A 135 13.88 5.18 13.49
N PRO A 136 14.40 4.07 14.01
CA PRO A 136 15.83 3.85 14.12
C PRO A 136 16.54 4.03 12.77
N LYS A 137 17.74 4.61 12.79
CA LYS A 137 18.47 4.94 11.54
C LYS A 137 18.81 3.72 10.71
N GLU A 138 19.09 2.60 11.34
CA GLU A 138 19.35 1.30 10.72
C GLU A 138 18.16 0.74 9.96
N MET A 139 16.95 1.18 10.30
CA MET A 139 15.71 0.83 9.60
C MET A 139 15.39 1.78 8.45
N GLN A 140 16.06 2.93 8.37
CA GLN A 140 15.87 3.92 7.31
C GLN A 140 16.72 3.57 6.07
N THR A 141 16.50 2.37 5.52
CA THR A 141 17.22 1.92 4.32
C THR A 141 16.78 2.72 3.07
N PRO A 142 17.58 2.76 1.99
CA PRO A 142 17.16 3.38 0.73
C PRO A 142 15.83 2.81 0.21
N CYS A 143 15.60 1.50 0.38
CA CYS A 143 14.36 0.85 -0.02
C CYS A 143 13.17 1.28 0.86
N ASP A 144 13.35 1.33 2.18
CA ASP A 144 12.30 1.80 3.10
C ASP A 144 11.89 3.24 2.78
N LEU A 145 12.87 4.14 2.67
CA LEU A 145 12.64 5.54 2.32
C LEU A 145 11.91 5.69 0.98
N ALA A 146 12.35 4.95 -0.05
CA ALA A 146 11.74 5.02 -1.37
C ALA A 146 10.31 4.45 -1.37
N ASN A 147 10.12 3.24 -0.83
CA ASN A 147 8.86 2.51 -0.93
C ASN A 147 7.74 3.11 -0.09
N ASN A 148 8.08 3.76 1.02
CA ASN A 148 7.08 4.28 1.95
C ASN A 148 6.88 5.80 1.84
N ILE A 149 7.89 6.57 1.35
CA ILE A 149 7.86 8.02 1.44
C ILE A 149 8.09 8.71 0.10
N TYR A 150 9.26 8.48 -0.54
CA TYR A 150 9.71 9.34 -1.64
C TYR A 150 9.29 8.86 -3.04
N ALA A 151 8.95 7.58 -3.17
CA ALA A 151 8.42 6.99 -4.40
C ALA A 151 7.42 5.85 -4.08
N PRO A 152 6.40 6.07 -3.22
CA PRO A 152 5.58 5.02 -2.60
C PRO A 152 4.72 4.25 -3.59
N ALA A 153 4.45 4.83 -4.76
CA ALA A 153 3.58 4.25 -5.78
C ALA A 153 4.34 3.81 -7.05
N ARG A 154 5.70 3.80 -7.03
CA ARG A 154 6.48 3.50 -8.25
C ARG A 154 6.23 2.11 -8.82
N HIS A 155 5.95 1.11 -7.99
CA HIS A 155 5.63 -0.24 -8.41
C HIS A 155 4.30 -0.31 -9.20
N LEU A 156 3.38 0.61 -8.98
CA LEU A 156 2.10 0.71 -9.68
C LEU A 156 2.21 1.35 -11.08
N ALA A 157 3.38 1.84 -11.46
CA ALA A 157 3.62 2.38 -12.80
C ALA A 157 3.67 1.28 -13.88
N HIS A 158 3.82 0.02 -13.48
CA HIS A 158 3.95 -1.15 -14.36
C HIS A 158 2.65 -1.96 -14.50
N GLY A 159 1.55 -1.48 -13.92
CA GLY A 159 0.26 -2.15 -13.88
C GLY A 159 -0.08 -2.69 -12.49
N PHE A 160 -1.10 -3.54 -12.42
CA PHE A 160 -1.53 -4.12 -11.15
C PHE A 160 -0.56 -5.23 -10.72
N PRO A 161 -0.03 -5.20 -9.47
CA PRO A 161 0.83 -6.25 -8.92
C PRO A 161 0.08 -7.58 -8.80
N ILE A 162 0.55 -8.61 -9.51
CA ILE A 162 0.04 -9.99 -9.38
C ILE A 162 0.77 -10.69 -8.25
N ARG A 163 2.09 -10.47 -8.18
CA ARG A 163 2.95 -10.89 -7.08
C ARG A 163 4.03 -9.84 -6.88
N MET A 164 4.33 -9.55 -5.65
CA MET A 164 5.35 -8.58 -5.28
C MET A 164 6.06 -9.02 -4.01
N ASP A 165 7.37 -9.21 -4.09
CA ASP A 165 8.25 -9.37 -2.95
C ASP A 165 8.84 -7.99 -2.62
N GLU A 166 8.66 -7.53 -1.38
CA GLU A 166 9.18 -6.25 -0.88
C GLU A 166 10.38 -6.48 0.02
N SER A 167 11.48 -5.77 -0.25
CA SER A 167 12.73 -5.84 0.49
C SER A 167 13.10 -4.44 0.99
N THR A 168 12.68 -4.12 2.22
CA THR A 168 12.98 -2.83 2.88
C THR A 168 13.81 -3.00 4.14
N GLY A 169 13.97 -4.25 4.59
CA GLY A 169 14.71 -4.56 5.81
C GLY A 169 16.22 -4.29 5.70
N PRO A 170 16.94 -4.32 6.83
CA PRO A 170 18.40 -4.29 6.85
C PRO A 170 18.97 -5.40 5.96
N ASP A 171 20.10 -5.10 5.30
CA ASP A 171 20.80 -6.05 4.42
C ASP A 171 19.94 -6.60 3.26
N GLY A 172 18.89 -5.84 2.84
CA GLY A 172 18.01 -6.25 1.76
C GLY A 172 17.06 -7.39 2.13
N ALA A 173 16.82 -7.61 3.41
CA ALA A 173 15.88 -8.65 3.87
C ALA A 173 14.49 -8.42 3.30
N ARG A 174 13.88 -9.49 2.76
CA ARG A 174 12.48 -9.48 2.34
C ARG A 174 11.60 -9.33 3.57
N VAL A 175 10.73 -8.32 3.55
CA VAL A 175 9.81 -8.03 4.65
C VAL A 175 8.38 -8.48 4.35
N ARG A 176 8.00 -8.59 3.07
CA ARG A 176 6.64 -8.98 2.68
C ARG A 176 6.60 -9.59 1.29
N THR A 177 5.72 -10.57 1.10
CA THR A 177 5.23 -11.00 -0.21
C THR A 177 3.74 -10.71 -0.29
N THR A 178 3.30 -10.07 -1.38
CA THR A 178 1.89 -9.83 -1.66
C THR A 178 1.51 -10.56 -2.94
N GLU A 179 0.39 -11.29 -2.94
CA GLU A 179 -0.11 -12.03 -4.11
C GLU A 179 -1.59 -11.74 -4.35
N LEU A 180 -1.96 -11.58 -5.62
CA LEU A 180 -3.36 -11.51 -6.03
C LEU A 180 -4.02 -12.88 -5.93
N LEU A 181 -5.07 -13.00 -5.12
CA LEU A 181 -5.85 -14.24 -5.01
C LEU A 181 -7.02 -14.27 -5.99
N ASP A 182 -7.80 -13.20 -6.02
CA ASP A 182 -9.01 -13.12 -6.84
C ASP A 182 -9.42 -11.66 -7.04
N TYR A 183 -10.17 -11.39 -8.13
CA TYR A 183 -10.71 -10.06 -8.39
C TYR A 183 -12.03 -10.12 -9.16
N LYS A 184 -12.83 -9.07 -8.99
CA LYS A 184 -14.07 -8.88 -9.72
C LYS A 184 -14.18 -7.42 -10.17
N GLN A 185 -14.44 -7.19 -11.46
CA GLN A 185 -14.72 -5.88 -12.02
C GLN A 185 -16.24 -5.67 -12.15
N GLY A 186 -16.68 -4.41 -12.15
CA GLY A 186 -18.09 -4.07 -12.30
C GLY A 186 -18.96 -4.53 -11.13
N PHE A 187 -18.35 -4.72 -9.94
CA PHE A 187 -19.06 -5.08 -8.73
C PHE A 187 -19.78 -3.85 -8.16
N ALA A 188 -21.11 -3.95 -7.98
CA ALA A 188 -21.87 -2.96 -7.25
C ALA A 188 -21.68 -3.19 -5.75
N ALA A 189 -20.82 -2.41 -5.10
CA ALA A 189 -20.61 -2.48 -3.66
C ALA A 189 -21.77 -1.82 -2.92
N ASP A 190 -22.17 -2.38 -1.78
CA ASP A 190 -23.11 -1.74 -0.87
C ASP A 190 -22.51 -0.43 -0.33
N GLU A 191 -23.24 0.68 -0.46
CA GLU A 191 -22.81 1.98 0.05
C GLU A 191 -22.59 1.98 1.57
N ALA A 192 -23.25 1.09 2.30
CA ALA A 192 -23.07 0.93 3.74
C ALA A 192 -21.61 0.57 4.12
N LEU A 193 -20.89 -0.12 3.22
CA LEU A 193 -19.48 -0.47 3.43
C LEU A 193 -18.54 0.74 3.52
N PHE A 194 -18.97 1.90 3.00
CA PHE A 194 -18.16 3.12 2.98
C PHE A 194 -18.61 4.14 4.03
N ARG A 195 -19.54 3.79 4.91
CA ARG A 195 -19.98 4.65 6.00
C ARG A 195 -19.06 4.49 7.20
N LEU A 196 -18.61 5.63 7.74
CA LEU A 196 -17.89 5.64 9.01
C LEU A 196 -18.87 5.48 10.16
N PRO A 197 -18.58 4.59 11.13
CA PRO A 197 -19.39 4.47 12.33
C PRO A 197 -19.29 5.72 13.22
N GLU A 198 -20.23 5.87 14.15
CA GLU A 198 -20.21 6.96 15.13
C GLU A 198 -19.24 6.69 16.29
N TYR A 199 -17.97 6.48 15.94
CA TYR A 199 -16.89 6.24 16.89
C TYR A 199 -16.13 7.54 17.19
N ARG A 200 -15.43 7.53 18.32
CA ARG A 200 -14.54 8.64 18.67
C ARG A 200 -13.46 8.80 17.60
N ARG A 201 -13.26 10.02 17.14
CA ARG A 201 -12.19 10.35 16.16
C ARG A 201 -11.02 11.02 16.87
N ILE A 202 -9.82 10.58 16.54
CA ILE A 202 -8.57 11.21 16.96
C ILE A 202 -7.64 11.34 15.76
N THR A 203 -6.76 12.30 15.78
CA THR A 203 -5.68 12.39 14.80
C THR A 203 -4.54 11.46 15.19
N ILE A 204 -3.71 11.09 14.21
CA ILE A 204 -2.51 10.30 14.49
C ILE A 204 -1.55 11.04 15.43
N GLN A 205 -1.52 12.39 15.38
CA GLN A 205 -0.71 13.20 16.28
C GLN A 205 -1.20 13.15 17.73
N GLU A 206 -2.51 13.09 17.94
CA GLU A 206 -3.09 12.91 19.29
C GLU A 206 -2.79 11.51 19.84
N LEU A 207 -2.81 10.49 18.97
CA LEU A 207 -2.44 9.14 19.37
C LEU A 207 -0.99 9.06 19.85
N ARG A 208 -0.05 9.71 19.16
CA ARG A 208 1.38 9.73 19.49
C ARG A 208 1.73 10.48 20.78
N ARG A 209 0.83 11.33 21.28
CA ARG A 209 1.05 12.12 22.52
C ARG A 209 0.62 11.39 23.79
N ARG A 210 0.02 10.22 23.67
CA ARG A 210 -0.44 9.36 24.76
C ARG A 210 0.60 8.33 25.15
#